data_ad6d96f1960c35db938d77970ff86756
#
_entry.id   ad6d96f1960c35db938d77970ff86756
#
_cell.length_a   1.000
_cell.length_b   1.000
_cell.length_c   1.000
_cell.angle_alpha   90.00
_cell.angle_beta   90.00
_cell.angle_gamma   90.00
#
_symmetry.space_group_name_H-M   'P 1'
#
loop_
_entity.id
_entity.type
_entity.pdbx_description
1 polymer ?
#
loop_
_entity_poly.entity_id
_entity_poly.type
_entity_poly.pdbx_seq_one_letter_code
_entity_poly.pdbx_strand_id
1 'polypeptide(L)'
;ILKIKNEFRSSLLDDDIKQIEYQYSIIQFGSYYKDHLQKSKNIKVFLNSQLSHFESEYKKISAAVIRSKDKTIKIKSKIFVLATGGIENSRLLLWSRLKNKQLLDKDLPIGKYWMHHPFVYGGKGVIYKNKLNKKFKKEFLNYEGPVHFTPSEKLLKSKNLLSCSMHIIPVEDKTYQNTKQIVREIACFAPKLGNKLRLFLQRKELYCGN
;
A
#
# COMPACT_ATOMS: atom_id res chain seq x y z
N ILE A 1 -6.32 13.45 -5.54
CA ILE A 1 -6.83 13.42 -6.93
C ILE A 1 -5.67 13.00 -7.79
N LEU A 2 -5.69 11.75 -8.26
CA LEU A 2 -4.74 11.23 -9.25
C LEU A 2 -5.01 11.93 -10.58
N LYS A 3 -4.18 12.90 -10.93
CA LYS A 3 -4.13 13.39 -12.31
C LYS A 3 -3.24 12.44 -13.11
N ILE A 4 -3.86 11.62 -13.93
CA ILE A 4 -3.14 10.85 -14.96
C ILE A 4 -2.70 11.90 -16.02
N LYS A 5 -1.43 12.26 -16.00
CA LYS A 5 -0.83 13.09 -17.04
C LYS A 5 -0.38 12.18 -18.17
N ASN A 6 -1.00 12.38 -19.33
CA ASN A 6 -0.62 11.90 -20.65
C ASN A 6 -0.24 10.42 -20.79
N GLU A 7 -1.09 9.69 -21.49
CA GLU A 7 -0.74 8.38 -22.06
C GLU A 7 0.46 8.57 -23.01
N PHE A 8 1.60 8.10 -22.59
CA PHE A 8 2.79 8.11 -23.43
C PHE A 8 2.71 6.90 -24.37
N ARG A 9 2.47 7.15 -25.66
CA ARG A 9 2.64 6.11 -26.69
C ARG A 9 4.13 5.97 -26.97
N SER A 10 4.76 4.98 -26.41
CA SER A 10 6.06 4.52 -26.88
C SER A 10 5.86 3.79 -28.19
N SER A 11 6.66 4.13 -29.21
CA SER A 11 6.68 3.43 -30.50
C SER A 11 7.15 1.97 -30.41
N LEU A 12 7.49 1.51 -29.21
CA LEU A 12 7.91 0.14 -28.90
C LEU A 12 6.78 -0.69 -28.26
N LEU A 13 5.67 -0.05 -27.88
CA LEU A 13 4.55 -0.73 -27.28
C LEU A 13 3.46 -0.89 -28.34
N ASP A 14 3.00 -2.11 -28.49
CA ASP A 14 1.82 -2.45 -29.24
C ASP A 14 0.59 -1.73 -28.65
N ASP A 15 -0.49 -1.57 -29.43
CA ASP A 15 -1.74 -0.95 -28.97
C ASP A 15 -2.36 -1.65 -27.74
N ASP A 16 -1.87 -2.84 -27.44
CA ASP A 16 -2.33 -3.67 -26.32
C ASP A 16 -1.71 -3.32 -24.97
N ILE A 17 -0.58 -2.59 -24.95
CA ILE A 17 0.10 -2.20 -23.69
C ILE A 17 0.32 -0.69 -23.67
N LYS A 18 -0.05 -0.07 -22.57
CA LYS A 18 0.13 1.37 -22.33
C LYS A 18 1.13 1.62 -21.21
N GLN A 19 1.97 2.59 -21.38
CA GLN A 19 2.78 3.12 -20.29
C GLN A 19 1.94 4.10 -19.46
N ILE A 20 2.02 4.01 -18.14
CA ILE A 20 1.31 4.89 -17.22
C ILE A 20 2.33 5.60 -16.33
N GLU A 21 2.07 6.87 -16.10
CA GLU A 21 2.79 7.65 -15.10
C GLU A 21 1.91 7.84 -13.86
N TYR A 22 2.40 7.38 -12.70
CA TYR A 22 1.73 7.62 -11.42
C TYR A 22 2.30 8.88 -10.77
N GLN A 23 1.43 9.83 -10.48
CA GLN A 23 1.81 10.95 -9.61
C GLN A 23 1.51 10.57 -8.17
N TYR A 24 2.56 10.49 -7.37
CA TYR A 24 2.44 10.26 -5.94
C TYR A 24 2.27 11.61 -5.23
N SER A 25 1.29 11.70 -4.33
CA SER A 25 1.24 12.82 -3.41
C SER A 25 2.32 12.62 -2.34
N ILE A 26 3.24 13.56 -2.25
CA ILE A 26 4.25 13.61 -1.19
C ILE A 26 3.69 14.18 0.12
N ILE A 27 2.40 14.48 0.17
CA ILE A 27 1.75 15.07 1.34
C ILE A 27 1.66 14.02 2.45
N GLN A 28 2.35 14.28 3.54
CA GLN A 28 2.16 13.57 4.79
C GLN A 28 0.95 14.18 5.51
N PHE A 29 -0.17 13.47 5.51
CA PHE A 29 -1.44 13.97 6.04
C PHE A 29 -1.33 14.51 7.47
N GLY A 30 -0.62 13.81 8.35
CA GLY A 30 -0.44 14.23 9.74
C GLY A 30 0.24 15.60 9.87
N SER A 31 1.26 15.86 9.08
CA SER A 31 1.98 17.14 9.08
C SER A 31 1.20 18.23 8.37
N TYR A 32 0.64 17.91 7.20
CA TYR A 32 -0.08 18.88 6.36
C TYR A 32 -1.36 19.42 7.02
N TYR A 33 -2.16 18.55 7.65
CA TYR A 33 -3.42 18.94 8.24
C TYR A 33 -3.34 19.30 9.73
N LYS A 34 -2.18 19.18 10.37
CA LYS A 34 -1.99 19.40 11.80
C LYS A 34 -2.57 20.72 12.27
N ASP A 35 -2.14 21.81 11.67
CA ASP A 35 -2.55 23.15 12.06
C ASP A 35 -4.03 23.39 11.81
N HIS A 36 -4.55 22.89 10.69
CA HIS A 36 -5.97 22.98 10.37
C HIS A 36 -6.83 22.27 11.42
N LEU A 37 -6.45 21.04 11.78
CA LEU A 37 -7.16 20.25 12.79
C LEU A 37 -7.09 20.88 14.17
N GLN A 38 -5.94 21.46 14.56
CA GLN A 38 -5.75 22.08 15.86
C GLN A 38 -6.51 23.40 16.00
N LYS A 39 -6.60 24.20 14.93
CA LYS A 39 -7.24 25.53 14.95
C LYS A 39 -8.74 25.47 14.65
N SER A 40 -9.25 24.36 14.15
CA SER A 40 -10.66 24.24 13.79
C SER A 40 -11.57 24.22 15.03
N LYS A 41 -12.58 25.09 15.05
CA LYS A 41 -13.60 25.10 16.10
C LYS A 41 -14.62 23.96 15.95
N ASN A 42 -14.75 23.39 14.74
CA ASN A 42 -15.76 22.39 14.41
C ASN A 42 -15.21 20.96 14.41
N ILE A 43 -13.91 20.78 14.60
CA ILE A 43 -13.25 19.45 14.59
C ILE A 43 -12.63 19.22 15.97
N LYS A 44 -12.95 18.06 16.56
CA LYS A 44 -12.31 17.60 17.78
C LYS A 44 -11.51 16.33 17.47
N VAL A 45 -10.21 16.37 17.71
CA VAL A 45 -9.31 15.23 17.50
C VAL A 45 -9.00 14.60 18.86
N PHE A 46 -9.27 13.31 18.98
CA PHE A 46 -8.96 12.52 20.17
C PHE A 46 -7.76 11.63 19.85
N LEU A 47 -6.63 11.86 20.49
CA LEU A 47 -5.44 11.04 20.41
C LEU A 47 -5.46 9.94 21.47
N ASN A 48 -4.71 8.86 21.25
CA ASN A 48 -4.64 7.70 22.14
C ASN A 48 -6.03 7.14 22.51
N SER A 49 -6.94 7.19 21.53
CA SER A 49 -8.35 6.84 21.69
C SER A 49 -8.70 5.74 20.71
N GLN A 50 -8.84 4.53 21.21
CA GLN A 50 -9.10 3.35 20.39
C GLN A 50 -10.59 3.04 20.35
N LEU A 51 -11.16 2.89 19.16
CA LEU A 51 -12.50 2.36 19.00
C LEU A 51 -12.54 0.90 19.46
N SER A 52 -13.35 0.60 20.44
CA SER A 52 -13.55 -0.75 20.94
C SER A 52 -14.64 -1.49 20.14
N HIS A 53 -15.82 -0.90 20.06
CA HIS A 53 -16.96 -1.45 19.32
C HIS A 53 -18.04 -0.38 19.15
N PHE A 54 -19.05 -0.69 18.34
CA PHE A 54 -20.28 0.08 18.24
C PHE A 54 -21.39 -0.53 19.08
N GLU A 55 -22.21 0.32 19.67
CA GLU A 55 -23.49 -0.04 20.26
C GLU A 55 -24.62 0.30 19.28
N SER A 56 -25.71 -0.42 19.35
CA SER A 56 -26.88 -0.16 18.52
C SER A 56 -28.18 -0.23 19.30
N GLU A 57 -29.13 0.57 18.84
CA GLU A 57 -30.52 0.54 19.25
C GLU A 57 -31.38 0.44 17.99
N TYR A 58 -32.36 -0.47 17.96
CA TYR A 58 -33.26 -0.63 16.81
C TYR A 58 -32.54 -0.76 15.45
N LYS A 59 -31.49 -1.59 15.37
CA LYS A 59 -30.65 -1.79 14.17
C LYS A 59 -29.87 -0.54 13.67
N LYS A 60 -29.83 0.53 14.45
CA LYS A 60 -29.05 1.73 14.14
C LYS A 60 -27.90 1.85 15.13
N ILE A 61 -26.73 2.27 14.65
CA ILE A 61 -25.61 2.57 15.53
C ILE A 61 -25.98 3.77 16.39
N SER A 62 -26.00 3.57 17.71
CA SER A 62 -26.34 4.62 18.70
C SER A 62 -25.11 5.27 19.30
N ALA A 63 -24.03 4.51 19.46
CA ALA A 63 -22.80 5.03 20.03
C ALA A 63 -21.55 4.26 19.55
N ALA A 64 -20.42 4.96 19.55
CA ALA A 64 -19.08 4.38 19.46
C ALA A 64 -18.45 4.32 20.84
N VAL A 65 -18.01 3.14 21.26
CA VAL A 65 -17.34 2.92 22.55
C VAL A 65 -15.84 3.04 22.35
N ILE A 66 -15.26 4.03 22.95
CA ILE A 66 -13.84 4.39 22.85
C ILE A 66 -13.12 4.02 24.15
N ARG A 67 -11.94 3.43 24.03
CA ARG A 67 -11.01 3.23 25.14
C ARG A 67 -9.84 4.18 25.04
N SER A 68 -9.52 4.85 26.13
CA SER A 68 -8.34 5.71 26.25
C SER A 68 -7.74 5.50 27.62
N LYS A 69 -6.58 4.86 27.69
CA LYS A 69 -5.98 4.38 28.93
C LYS A 69 -7.02 3.55 29.73
N ASP A 70 -7.29 3.93 30.96
CA ASP A 70 -8.24 3.23 31.86
C ASP A 70 -9.69 3.72 31.73
N LYS A 71 -9.95 4.64 30.82
CA LYS A 71 -11.27 5.25 30.63
C LYS A 71 -12.00 4.65 29.44
N THR A 72 -13.28 4.38 29.61
CA THR A 72 -14.20 4.03 28.55
C THR A 72 -15.17 5.19 28.33
N ILE A 73 -15.27 5.66 27.10
CA ILE A 73 -16.08 6.83 26.72
C ILE A 73 -17.03 6.38 25.62
N LYS A 74 -18.29 6.80 25.72
CA LYS A 74 -19.29 6.62 24.66
C LYS A 74 -19.49 7.91 23.89
N ILE A 75 -19.32 7.86 22.57
CA ILE A 75 -19.56 8.98 21.69
C ILE A 75 -20.82 8.71 20.89
N LYS A 76 -21.80 9.59 21.04
CA LYS A 76 -23.04 9.56 20.26
C LYS A 76 -22.90 10.49 19.04
N SER A 77 -23.40 10.05 17.88
CA SER A 77 -23.43 10.84 16.65
C SER A 77 -24.59 10.40 15.78
N LYS A 78 -24.96 11.26 14.84
CA LYS A 78 -25.94 10.94 13.79
C LYS A 78 -25.33 10.08 12.68
N ILE A 79 -24.03 10.25 12.42
CA ILE A 79 -23.30 9.55 11.37
C ILE A 79 -21.97 9.07 11.95
N PHE A 80 -21.61 7.85 11.67
CA PHE A 80 -20.32 7.26 11.99
C PHE A 80 -19.59 6.89 10.70
N VAL A 81 -18.34 7.29 10.56
CA VAL A 81 -17.47 6.92 9.44
C VAL A 81 -16.32 6.08 9.99
N LEU A 82 -16.29 4.80 9.56
CA LEU A 82 -15.24 3.87 9.94
C LEU A 82 -14.18 3.85 8.83
N ALA A 83 -13.01 4.43 9.09
CA ALA A 83 -11.93 4.59 8.12
C ALA A 83 -10.59 4.05 8.66
N THR A 84 -10.61 2.85 9.26
CA THR A 84 -9.47 2.23 9.94
C THR A 84 -8.68 1.23 9.08
N GLY A 85 -8.99 1.20 7.78
CA GLY A 85 -8.41 0.26 6.82
C GLY A 85 -9.24 -1.02 6.64
N GLY A 86 -9.01 -1.73 5.54
CA GLY A 86 -9.90 -2.83 5.11
C GLY A 86 -10.04 -3.96 6.14
N ILE A 87 -8.93 -4.38 6.75
CA ILE A 87 -8.93 -5.46 7.76
C ILE A 87 -9.61 -4.99 9.05
N GLU A 88 -9.19 -3.84 9.59
CA GLU A 88 -9.70 -3.32 10.85
C GLU A 88 -11.17 -2.91 10.77
N ASN A 89 -11.62 -2.34 9.65
CA ASN A 89 -13.05 -2.07 9.43
C ASN A 89 -13.89 -3.34 9.59
N SER A 90 -13.47 -4.42 8.92
CA SER A 90 -14.16 -5.71 9.01
C SER A 90 -14.11 -6.30 10.42
N ARG A 91 -12.94 -6.28 11.06
CA ARG A 91 -12.75 -6.78 12.42
C ARG A 91 -13.64 -6.05 13.43
N LEU A 92 -13.65 -4.73 13.38
CA LEU A 92 -14.44 -3.91 14.31
C LEU A 92 -15.95 -4.10 14.11
N LEU A 93 -16.42 -4.23 12.87
CA LEU A 93 -17.81 -4.51 12.59
C LEU A 93 -18.23 -5.90 13.06
N LEU A 94 -17.41 -6.93 12.80
CA LEU A 94 -17.64 -8.30 13.28
C LEU A 94 -17.64 -8.37 14.80
N TRP A 95 -16.68 -7.70 15.45
CA TRP A 95 -16.61 -7.63 16.90
C TRP A 95 -17.81 -6.92 17.51
N SER A 96 -18.23 -5.80 16.90
CA SER A 96 -19.43 -5.07 17.34
C SER A 96 -20.69 -5.93 17.22
N ARG A 97 -20.80 -6.73 16.15
CA ARG A 97 -21.90 -7.69 15.95
C ARG A 97 -21.90 -8.81 16.99
N LEU A 98 -20.72 -9.28 17.41
CA LEU A 98 -20.63 -10.26 18.51
C LEU A 98 -21.12 -9.68 19.83
N LYS A 99 -20.85 -8.41 20.09
CA LYS A 99 -21.34 -7.70 21.29
C LYS A 99 -22.83 -7.38 21.23
N ASN A 100 -23.31 -7.06 20.05
CA ASN A 100 -24.73 -6.76 19.79
C ASN A 100 -25.20 -7.45 18.50
N LYS A 101 -25.90 -8.55 18.65
CA LYS A 101 -26.38 -9.39 17.52
C LYS A 101 -27.33 -8.66 16.56
N GLN A 102 -27.94 -7.56 17.01
CA GLN A 102 -28.89 -6.78 16.20
C GLN A 102 -28.22 -5.66 15.39
N LEU A 103 -26.93 -5.43 15.59
CA LEU A 103 -26.22 -4.30 14.96
C LEU A 103 -26.20 -4.36 13.43
N LEU A 104 -26.01 -5.55 12.89
CA LEU A 104 -25.82 -5.77 11.44
C LEU A 104 -26.51 -7.08 11.04
N ASP A 105 -27.08 -7.11 9.85
CA ASP A 105 -27.68 -8.32 9.31
C ASP A 105 -26.63 -9.43 9.16
N LYS A 106 -27.05 -10.68 9.41
CA LYS A 106 -26.15 -11.84 9.35
C LYS A 106 -25.60 -12.09 7.95
N ASP A 107 -26.38 -11.72 6.93
CA ASP A 107 -26.10 -11.99 5.53
C ASP A 107 -25.16 -10.96 4.91
N LEU A 108 -24.83 -9.87 5.62
CA LEU A 108 -23.84 -8.93 5.17
C LEU A 108 -22.47 -9.61 5.05
N PRO A 109 -21.79 -9.53 3.89
CA PRO A 109 -20.53 -10.23 3.63
C PRO A 109 -19.32 -9.53 4.29
N ILE A 110 -19.46 -9.17 5.56
CA ILE A 110 -18.40 -8.49 6.31
C ILE A 110 -17.24 -9.46 6.54
N GLY A 111 -16.03 -9.06 6.18
CA GLY A 111 -14.83 -9.88 6.28
C GLY A 111 -14.74 -11.01 5.24
N LYS A 112 -15.64 -11.01 4.24
CA LYS A 112 -15.60 -11.91 3.10
C LYS A 112 -15.17 -11.16 1.84
N TYR A 113 -14.73 -11.91 0.81
CA TYR A 113 -14.35 -11.36 -0.50
C TYR A 113 -13.26 -10.26 -0.41
N TRP A 114 -12.37 -10.40 0.55
CA TRP A 114 -11.26 -9.47 0.67
C TRP A 114 -10.35 -9.59 -0.54
N MET A 115 -10.15 -8.48 -1.23
CA MET A 115 -9.28 -8.39 -2.39
C MET A 115 -8.01 -7.63 -2.01
N HIS A 116 -6.89 -8.23 -2.34
CA HIS A 116 -5.56 -7.63 -2.23
C HIS A 116 -4.94 -7.56 -3.63
N HIS A 117 -4.03 -6.64 -3.85
CA HIS A 117 -3.21 -6.65 -5.05
C HIS A 117 -2.19 -7.79 -4.96
N PRO A 118 -2.36 -8.92 -5.68
CA PRO A 118 -1.33 -9.93 -5.72
C PRO A 118 -0.09 -9.35 -6.38
N PHE A 119 1.04 -9.47 -5.70
CA PHE A 119 2.34 -9.06 -6.21
C PHE A 119 3.08 -10.30 -6.68
N VAL A 120 3.45 -10.32 -7.97
CA VAL A 120 4.20 -11.41 -8.54
C VAL A 120 5.51 -10.85 -9.10
N TYR A 121 6.62 -11.47 -8.72
CA TYR A 121 7.92 -11.15 -9.30
C TYR A 121 8.04 -11.83 -10.66
N GLY A 122 8.03 -11.03 -11.73
CA GLY A 122 8.03 -11.54 -13.10
C GLY A 122 9.41 -12.03 -13.58
N GLY A 123 10.50 -11.48 -13.04
CA GLY A 123 11.85 -11.86 -13.43
C GLY A 123 12.82 -10.68 -13.54
N LYS A 124 14.03 -10.97 -13.99
CA LYS A 124 15.07 -10.00 -14.31
C LYS A 124 15.37 -10.07 -15.82
N GLY A 125 15.59 -8.91 -16.43
CA GLY A 125 16.03 -8.79 -17.81
C GLY A 125 17.28 -7.93 -17.91
N VAL A 126 18.10 -8.18 -18.90
CA VAL A 126 19.27 -7.34 -19.22
C VAL A 126 18.92 -6.49 -20.44
N ILE A 127 19.05 -5.20 -20.30
CA ILE A 127 18.81 -4.24 -21.39
C ILE A 127 20.15 -3.62 -21.79
N TYR A 128 20.53 -3.85 -23.03
CA TYR A 128 21.75 -3.23 -23.59
C TYR A 128 21.49 -1.76 -23.92
N LYS A 129 22.16 -0.85 -23.22
CA LYS A 129 22.00 0.61 -23.39
C LYS A 129 22.19 1.09 -24.83
N ASN A 130 23.08 0.46 -25.59
CA ASN A 130 23.36 0.80 -26.98
C ASN A 130 22.26 0.38 -27.97
N LYS A 131 21.43 -0.58 -27.61
CA LYS A 131 20.29 -1.04 -28.42
C LYS A 131 18.99 -0.30 -28.12
N LEU A 132 18.95 0.52 -27.07
CA LEU A 132 17.80 1.37 -26.79
C LEU A 132 17.75 2.54 -27.76
N ASN A 133 16.58 2.84 -28.31
CA ASN A 133 16.42 4.06 -29.09
C ASN A 133 16.61 5.30 -28.18
N LYS A 134 16.98 6.44 -28.78
CA LYS A 134 17.30 7.66 -28.04
C LYS A 134 16.15 8.13 -27.13
N LYS A 135 14.90 7.96 -27.58
CA LYS A 135 13.70 8.38 -26.85
C LYS A 135 13.49 7.50 -25.62
N PHE A 136 13.50 6.18 -25.77
CA PHE A 136 13.35 5.23 -24.68
C PHE A 136 14.51 5.35 -23.67
N LYS A 137 15.73 5.57 -24.18
CA LYS A 137 16.91 5.79 -23.33
C LYS A 137 16.73 7.02 -22.44
N LYS A 138 16.24 8.14 -23.00
CA LYS A 138 15.98 9.37 -22.24
C LYS A 138 14.87 9.17 -21.21
N GLU A 139 13.82 8.49 -21.57
CA GLU A 139 12.65 8.29 -20.71
C GLU A 139 12.90 7.22 -19.64
N PHE A 140 13.55 6.11 -20.01
CA PHE A 140 13.75 4.97 -19.11
C PHE A 140 14.96 5.11 -18.18
N LEU A 141 16.09 5.68 -18.68
CA LEU A 141 17.31 5.80 -17.90
C LEU A 141 17.40 7.07 -17.07
N ASN A 142 16.69 8.13 -17.47
CA ASN A 142 16.64 9.38 -16.71
C ASN A 142 15.44 9.47 -15.77
N TYR A 143 14.61 8.43 -15.72
CA TYR A 143 13.46 8.37 -14.82
C TYR A 143 13.91 7.88 -13.46
N GLU A 144 13.73 8.70 -12.43
CA GLU A 144 14.13 8.37 -11.05
C GLU A 144 13.18 7.39 -10.34
N GLY A 145 12.31 6.71 -11.08
CA GLY A 145 11.30 5.83 -10.51
C GLY A 145 10.99 4.59 -11.35
N PRO A 146 10.10 3.73 -10.88
CA PRO A 146 9.65 2.58 -11.65
C PRO A 146 8.81 3.01 -12.84
N VAL A 147 9.06 2.43 -14.00
CA VAL A 147 8.23 2.61 -15.20
C VAL A 147 7.06 1.64 -15.11
N HIS A 148 5.85 2.15 -15.21
CA HIS A 148 4.62 1.36 -15.09
C HIS A 148 3.97 1.12 -16.44
N PHE A 149 3.48 -0.09 -16.64
CA PHE A 149 2.75 -0.53 -17.82
C PHE A 149 1.41 -1.14 -17.41
N THR A 150 0.39 -0.96 -18.24
CA THR A 150 -0.92 -1.58 -18.05
C THR A 150 -1.44 -2.09 -19.39
N PRO A 151 -2.20 -3.19 -19.43
CA PRO A 151 -2.92 -3.59 -20.63
C PRO A 151 -3.92 -2.51 -21.05
N SER A 152 -4.14 -2.40 -22.36
CA SER A 152 -5.19 -1.52 -22.87
C SER A 152 -6.57 -2.04 -22.51
N GLU A 153 -7.58 -1.15 -22.47
CA GLU A 153 -8.97 -1.58 -22.24
C GLU A 153 -9.43 -2.58 -23.30
N LYS A 154 -8.97 -2.42 -24.55
CA LYS A 154 -9.27 -3.33 -25.65
C LYS A 154 -8.77 -4.74 -25.32
N LEU A 155 -7.52 -4.87 -24.85
CA LEU A 155 -6.95 -6.17 -24.48
C LEU A 155 -7.68 -6.76 -23.28
N LEU A 156 -7.93 -5.99 -22.22
CA LEU A 156 -8.64 -6.43 -21.03
C LEU A 156 -10.04 -6.99 -21.39
N LYS A 157 -10.80 -6.26 -22.20
CA LYS A 157 -12.13 -6.68 -22.63
C LYS A 157 -12.09 -7.90 -23.55
N SER A 158 -11.20 -7.92 -24.56
CA SER A 158 -11.12 -9.02 -25.55
C SER A 158 -10.68 -10.35 -24.93
N LYS A 159 -9.88 -10.31 -23.85
CA LYS A 159 -9.36 -11.50 -23.18
C LYS A 159 -10.04 -11.78 -21.84
N ASN A 160 -11.06 -11.00 -21.46
CA ASN A 160 -11.75 -11.09 -20.19
C ASN A 160 -10.78 -11.11 -18.99
N LEU A 161 -9.81 -10.19 -19.00
CA LEU A 161 -8.78 -10.08 -17.97
C LEU A 161 -9.15 -9.04 -16.93
N LEU A 162 -8.73 -9.28 -15.70
CA LEU A 162 -8.76 -8.26 -14.65
C LEU A 162 -7.67 -7.21 -14.90
N SER A 163 -7.93 -5.98 -14.42
CA SER A 163 -6.94 -4.92 -14.48
C SER A 163 -5.68 -5.30 -13.71
N CYS A 164 -4.54 -5.15 -14.35
CA CYS A 164 -3.24 -5.39 -13.76
C CYS A 164 -2.25 -4.31 -14.20
N SER A 165 -1.17 -4.17 -13.44
CA SER A 165 -0.05 -3.32 -13.84
C SER A 165 1.27 -4.06 -13.62
N MET A 166 2.22 -3.80 -14.50
CA MET A 166 3.60 -4.24 -14.37
C MET A 166 4.48 -3.01 -14.18
N HIS A 167 5.45 -3.09 -13.29
CA HIS A 167 6.47 -2.07 -13.20
C HIS A 167 7.86 -2.66 -13.40
N ILE A 168 8.67 -1.92 -14.12
CA ILE A 168 10.07 -2.25 -14.35
C ILE A 168 10.89 -1.24 -13.56
N ILE A 169 11.74 -1.75 -12.69
CA ILE A 169 12.66 -0.94 -11.91
C ILE A 169 14.04 -1.11 -12.52
N PRO A 170 14.61 -0.05 -13.14
CA PRO A 170 15.98 -0.10 -13.60
C PRO A 170 16.90 -0.26 -12.39
N VAL A 171 17.69 -1.30 -12.38
CA VAL A 171 18.75 -1.49 -11.38
C VAL A 171 20.07 -1.33 -12.12
N GLU A 172 20.83 -0.31 -11.79
CA GLU A 172 22.22 -0.29 -12.23
C GLU A 172 22.93 -1.45 -11.55
N ASP A 173 23.50 -2.31 -12.38
CA ASP A 173 24.43 -3.33 -11.92
C ASP A 173 25.72 -2.62 -11.47
N LYS A 174 25.67 -2.07 -10.27
CA LYS A 174 26.85 -1.65 -9.55
C LYS A 174 27.50 -2.95 -9.11
N THR A 175 28.23 -3.54 -10.05
CA THR A 175 29.10 -4.70 -9.84
C THR A 175 29.52 -4.78 -8.39
N TYR A 176 29.17 -5.84 -7.73
CA TYR A 176 29.64 -6.46 -6.47
C TYR A 176 30.54 -5.65 -5.50
N GLN A 177 30.67 -4.34 -5.71
CA GLN A 177 31.50 -3.46 -4.88
C GLN A 177 30.82 -3.00 -3.60
N ASN A 178 29.59 -3.39 -3.37
CA ASN A 178 28.90 -3.03 -2.15
C ASN A 178 29.17 -4.11 -1.10
N THR A 179 30.17 -3.89 -0.25
CA THR A 179 30.50 -4.72 0.92
C THR A 179 29.26 -5.16 1.71
N LYS A 180 28.22 -4.31 1.70
CA LYS A 180 26.91 -4.61 2.32
C LYS A 180 26.18 -5.77 1.65
N GLN A 181 26.28 -5.89 0.34
CA GLN A 181 25.60 -6.97 -0.41
C GLN A 181 26.33 -8.28 -0.24
N ILE A 182 27.66 -8.26 -0.27
CA ILE A 182 28.48 -9.46 0.00
C ILE A 182 28.22 -9.98 1.42
N VAL A 183 28.19 -9.09 2.41
CA VAL A 183 27.88 -9.47 3.80
C VAL A 183 26.47 -10.04 3.91
N ARG A 184 25.51 -9.51 3.19
CA ARG A 184 24.13 -10.02 3.16
C ARG A 184 24.06 -11.42 2.53
N GLU A 185 24.72 -11.63 1.40
CA GLU A 185 24.75 -12.92 0.72
C GLU A 185 25.44 -13.98 1.58
N ILE A 186 26.57 -13.67 2.21
CA ILE A 186 27.23 -14.56 3.17
C ILE A 186 26.33 -14.85 4.37
N ALA A 187 25.64 -13.83 4.88
CA ALA A 187 24.72 -13.99 6.00
C ALA A 187 23.53 -14.90 5.67
N CYS A 188 23.05 -14.86 4.42
CA CYS A 188 21.94 -15.69 3.97
C CYS A 188 22.39 -17.13 3.68
N PHE A 189 23.61 -17.31 3.16
CA PHE A 189 24.18 -18.64 2.90
C PHE A 189 24.61 -19.38 4.18
N ALA A 190 25.10 -18.65 5.17
CA ALA A 190 25.52 -19.19 6.45
C ALA A 190 24.89 -18.43 7.64
N PRO A 191 23.64 -18.78 8.04
CA PRO A 191 22.88 -17.98 9.01
C PRO A 191 23.56 -17.77 10.37
N LYS A 192 24.32 -18.79 10.83
CA LYS A 192 25.08 -18.67 12.11
C LYS A 192 26.19 -17.62 12.02
N LEU A 193 26.89 -17.56 10.88
CA LEU A 193 27.93 -16.57 10.63
C LEU A 193 27.32 -15.18 10.38
N GLY A 194 26.22 -15.14 9.64
CA GLY A 194 25.46 -13.93 9.34
C GLY A 194 24.93 -13.24 10.58
N ASN A 195 24.43 -13.98 11.55
CA ASN A 195 24.00 -13.42 12.82
C ASN A 195 25.15 -12.82 13.64
N LYS A 196 26.33 -13.43 13.63
CA LYS A 196 27.53 -12.85 14.27
C LYS A 196 27.97 -11.57 13.57
N LEU A 197 28.01 -11.56 12.24
CA LEU A 197 28.31 -10.37 11.43
C LEU A 197 27.31 -9.24 11.63
N ARG A 198 26.02 -9.57 11.75
CA ARG A 198 24.97 -8.59 12.04
C ARG A 198 25.18 -7.90 13.37
N LEU A 199 25.49 -8.65 14.41
CA LEU A 199 25.77 -8.12 15.74
C LEU A 199 27.02 -7.22 15.73
N PHE A 200 28.06 -7.65 15.03
CA PHE A 200 29.30 -6.86 14.90
C PHE A 200 29.07 -5.53 14.14
N LEU A 201 28.20 -5.54 13.11
CA LEU A 201 27.87 -4.34 12.34
C LEU A 201 26.75 -3.49 12.94
N GLN A 202 26.27 -3.82 14.15
CA GLN A 202 25.19 -3.12 14.88
C GLN A 202 23.93 -2.90 14.04
N ARG A 203 23.57 -3.83 13.14
CA ARG A 203 22.42 -3.70 12.27
C ARG A 203 21.22 -4.49 12.77
N LYS A 204 20.06 -3.81 12.77
CA LYS A 204 18.82 -4.38 13.31
C LYS A 204 18.25 -5.53 12.48
N GLU A 205 18.41 -5.54 11.14
CA GLU A 205 17.79 -6.55 10.29
C GLU A 205 18.62 -6.87 9.04
N LEU A 206 18.80 -8.15 8.77
CA LEU A 206 19.29 -8.67 7.50
C LEU A 206 18.16 -9.53 6.92
N TYR A 207 17.47 -9.01 5.91
CA TYR A 207 16.46 -9.78 5.20
C TYR A 207 17.13 -10.64 4.13
N CYS A 208 17.01 -11.95 4.27
CA CYS A 208 17.25 -12.89 3.18
C CYS A 208 15.95 -12.97 2.38
N GLY A 209 15.82 -12.12 1.38
CA GLY A 209 14.69 -12.22 0.46
C GLY A 209 14.93 -13.35 -0.54
N ASN A 210 13.96 -14.26 -0.66
CA ASN A 210 13.85 -15.18 -1.79
C ASN A 210 13.53 -14.39 -3.05
#